data_4c1de0e56b1bd885b1d042ed106ba2ff
#
_entry.id   4c1de0e56b1bd885b1d042ed106ba2ff
#
_cell.length_a   1.000
_cell.length_b   1.000
_cell.length_c   1.000
_cell.angle_alpha   90.00
_cell.angle_beta   90.00
_cell.angle_gamma   90.00
#
_symmetry.space_group_name_H-M   'P 1'
#
loop_
_entity.id
_entity.type
_entity.pdbx_description
1 polymer ?
#
loop_
_entity_poly.entity_id
_entity_poly.type
_entity_poly.pdbx_seq_one_letter_code
_entity_poly.pdbx_strand_id
1 'polypeptide(L)'
;MLFERQGGTGSLLVVEEGTDMNMKPVFRLSLAASVLALSAGLAQAQDPVKACLITKTDINPFFVKMKEGATAKAQELGVELMTFAGKIDGDHETQQQAVESCISAGVKGIMITASDTKAIVDVLEQAQDNDILVIALDTPLDPIDAADATFATDNFEAGRLVGAWAKGKLGDAAADAKIAFLDLSASAPSVDVLRDQGFMEGFGIDVKDPNVIGDEDDARIVGHEVTSGNEEGGRQAMEALMQMDSGINVIYTINEPAAAGAYEALKSFGKEGDALIVSIDGGCPGVQNVQEGVIGATSQQYPLKMASMGVEAIAAFAKDGTRPATSEGLDFTNTGVNLVTDEPVEGVESISVQEGLDQCWG
;
A
#
# COMPACT_ATOMS: atom_id res chain seq x y z
N MET A 1 37.38 37.19 -44.44
CA MET A 1 37.07 36.78 -45.80
C MET A 1 35.56 36.78 -45.89
N LEU A 2 34.92 37.91 -46.19
CA LEU A 2 34.73 38.60 -47.50
C LEU A 2 34.18 37.66 -48.58
N PHE A 3 32.97 37.90 -48.96
CA PHE A 3 32.38 38.34 -50.24
C PHE A 3 30.90 37.90 -50.23
N GLU A 4 29.96 38.80 -50.15
CA GLU A 4 29.37 39.79 -51.11
C GLU A 4 28.61 39.11 -52.27
N ARG A 5 27.29 39.37 -52.26
CA ARG A 5 26.43 40.24 -53.15
C ARG A 5 26.08 39.67 -54.52
N GLN A 6 24.88 39.72 -54.92
CA GLN A 6 24.05 40.64 -55.81
C GLN A 6 22.92 39.80 -56.36
N GLY A 7 21.66 40.17 -56.58
CA GLY A 7 21.12 41.48 -57.03
C GLY A 7 20.46 41.34 -58.40
N GLY A 8 19.24 41.81 -58.59
CA GLY A 8 18.61 41.97 -59.93
C GLY A 8 17.10 41.71 -59.90
N THR A 9 16.22 42.64 -59.65
CA THR A 9 15.59 43.74 -60.41
C THR A 9 15.01 43.43 -61.79
N GLY A 10 13.75 43.80 -62.00
CA GLY A 10 13.12 44.08 -63.29
C GLY A 10 11.68 43.54 -63.36
N SER A 11 10.68 44.33 -63.13
CA SER A 11 10.05 45.50 -63.79
C SER A 11 9.03 45.14 -64.82
N LEU A 12 7.80 45.58 -64.49
CA LEU A 12 6.69 46.13 -65.27
C LEU A 12 6.46 45.62 -66.73
N LEU A 13 5.19 45.38 -67.02
CA LEU A 13 4.43 46.23 -67.96
C LEU A 13 2.92 45.90 -67.97
N VAL A 14 2.19 46.94 -67.82
CA VAL A 14 0.79 47.25 -68.06
C VAL A 14 0.44 47.15 -69.53
N VAL A 15 -0.75 46.72 -69.93
CA VAL A 15 -1.56 47.35 -70.98
C VAL A 15 -3.03 46.98 -70.81
N GLU A 16 -3.81 47.97 -70.97
CA GLU A 16 -5.24 48.29 -70.86
C GLU A 16 -6.10 47.80 -72.03
N GLU A 17 -7.41 47.96 -71.75
CA GLU A 17 -8.55 48.28 -72.62
C GLU A 17 -9.13 47.05 -73.41
N GLY A 18 -10.36 46.91 -73.54
CA GLY A 18 -11.58 47.74 -73.31
C GLY A 18 -12.81 47.14 -73.97
N THR A 19 -13.91 47.72 -73.65
CA THR A 19 -15.20 47.74 -74.33
C THR A 19 -16.21 46.62 -74.20
N ASP A 20 -17.19 46.93 -73.36
CA ASP A 20 -18.63 47.26 -73.65
C ASP A 20 -19.44 46.25 -74.49
N MET A 21 -20.50 45.76 -73.98
CA MET A 21 -21.93 46.07 -74.33
C MET A 21 -22.94 45.01 -73.83
N ASN A 22 -23.83 45.49 -73.00
CA ASN A 22 -25.32 45.40 -73.12
C ASN A 22 -26.08 44.11 -72.74
N MET A 23 -26.75 44.24 -71.61
CA MET A 23 -28.20 44.00 -71.30
C MET A 23 -28.84 42.65 -71.75
N LYS A 24 -29.42 41.92 -70.84
CA LYS A 24 -30.73 42.05 -70.19
C LYS A 24 -30.99 40.90 -69.21
N PRO A 25 -31.99 41.03 -68.32
CA PRO A 25 -32.09 40.34 -67.06
C PRO A 25 -32.90 39.06 -67.15
N VAL A 26 -32.59 38.06 -66.36
CA VAL A 26 -33.65 37.09 -65.95
C VAL A 26 -33.08 36.21 -64.79
N PHE A 27 -33.94 36.05 -63.79
CA PHE A 27 -33.97 35.09 -62.73
C PHE A 27 -33.06 35.28 -61.52
N ARG A 28 -33.67 35.87 -60.52
CA ARG A 28 -33.27 35.67 -59.12
C ARG A 28 -33.58 34.25 -58.74
N LEU A 29 -32.53 33.41 -58.61
CA LEU A 29 -32.61 32.21 -57.82
C LEU A 29 -31.83 32.44 -56.49
N SER A 30 -32.64 32.57 -55.44
CA SER A 30 -32.16 32.72 -54.10
C SER A 30 -31.50 31.37 -53.66
N LEU A 31 -30.19 31.28 -53.74
CA LEU A 31 -29.45 30.16 -53.11
C LEU A 31 -29.26 30.54 -51.63
N ALA A 32 -30.15 30.05 -50.78
CA ALA A 32 -29.94 30.04 -49.34
C ALA A 32 -28.78 29.09 -49.04
N ALA A 33 -27.58 29.64 -48.92
CA ALA A 33 -26.42 28.90 -48.38
C ALA A 33 -26.67 28.68 -46.88
N SER A 34 -27.17 27.48 -46.53
CA SER A 34 -27.21 26.99 -45.16
C SER A 34 -25.77 26.76 -44.71
N VAL A 35 -25.22 27.72 -43.99
CA VAL A 35 -23.98 27.52 -43.21
C VAL A 35 -24.37 26.63 -42.04
N LEU A 36 -24.26 25.30 -42.20
CA LEU A 36 -24.17 24.40 -41.09
C LEU A 36 -22.82 24.69 -40.42
N ALA A 37 -22.85 25.50 -39.36
CA ALA A 37 -21.76 25.58 -38.40
C ALA A 37 -21.63 24.20 -37.73
N LEU A 38 -20.72 23.35 -38.23
CA LEU A 38 -20.19 22.22 -37.48
C LEU A 38 -19.46 22.83 -36.26
N SER A 39 -20.18 22.99 -35.15
CA SER A 39 -19.59 23.11 -33.86
C SER A 39 -19.02 21.71 -33.51
N ALA A 40 -17.87 21.34 -34.11
CA ALA A 40 -17.01 20.34 -33.53
C ALA A 40 -16.59 20.92 -32.18
N GLY A 41 -17.32 20.57 -31.14
CA GLY A 41 -16.85 20.73 -29.77
C GLY A 41 -15.49 20.07 -29.69
N LEU A 42 -14.45 20.86 -29.63
CA LEU A 42 -13.15 20.41 -29.17
C LEU A 42 -13.43 19.84 -27.76
N ALA A 43 -13.61 18.54 -27.68
CA ALA A 43 -13.42 17.86 -26.42
C ALA A 43 -11.98 18.21 -26.00
N GLN A 44 -11.83 19.19 -25.12
CA GLN A 44 -10.55 19.40 -24.44
C GLN A 44 -10.28 18.05 -23.76
N ALA A 45 -9.29 17.32 -24.27
CA ALA A 45 -8.74 16.19 -23.54
C ALA A 45 -8.27 16.80 -22.22
N GLN A 46 -9.01 16.52 -21.15
CA GLN A 46 -8.61 16.90 -19.81
C GLN A 46 -7.31 16.18 -19.53
N ASP A 47 -6.29 16.88 -19.07
CA ASP A 47 -5.02 16.24 -18.70
C ASP A 47 -5.33 15.06 -17.76
N PRO A 48 -4.67 13.92 -17.94
CA PRO A 48 -4.93 12.76 -17.11
C PRO A 48 -4.68 13.09 -15.63
N VAL A 49 -5.57 12.59 -14.78
CA VAL A 49 -5.36 12.67 -13.32
C VAL A 49 -4.08 11.95 -12.98
N LYS A 50 -3.17 12.62 -12.28
CA LYS A 50 -1.90 12.02 -11.83
C LYS A 50 -2.03 11.61 -10.37
N ALA A 51 -1.48 10.45 -10.04
CA ALA A 51 -1.41 9.91 -8.69
C ALA A 51 -0.03 9.33 -8.40
N CYS A 52 0.34 9.26 -7.14
CA CYS A 52 1.53 8.55 -6.67
C CYS A 52 1.14 7.36 -5.79
N LEU A 53 1.94 6.30 -5.88
CA LEU A 53 2.02 5.22 -4.90
C LEU A 53 3.44 5.14 -4.36
N ILE A 54 3.60 5.20 -3.04
CA ILE A 54 4.88 5.12 -2.35
C ILE A 54 4.81 3.95 -1.35
N THR A 55 5.60 2.91 -1.57
CA THR A 55 5.63 1.71 -0.72
C THR A 55 6.89 1.67 0.15
N LYS A 56 6.93 0.80 1.17
CA LYS A 56 8.11 0.64 2.03
C LYS A 56 9.28 0.05 1.26
N THR A 57 9.01 -0.97 0.42
CA THR A 57 10.01 -1.58 -0.48
C THR A 57 9.36 -1.99 -1.81
N ASP A 58 10.16 -2.33 -2.81
CA ASP A 58 9.72 -2.87 -4.09
C ASP A 58 9.96 -4.37 -4.25
N ILE A 59 10.47 -5.03 -3.21
CA ILE A 59 10.82 -6.47 -3.19
C ILE A 59 9.88 -7.31 -2.32
N ASN A 60 9.27 -6.73 -1.27
CA ASN A 60 8.32 -7.47 -0.45
C ASN A 60 7.06 -7.80 -1.28
N PRO A 61 6.63 -9.08 -1.35
CA PRO A 61 5.48 -9.51 -2.16
C PRO A 61 4.20 -8.73 -1.88
N PHE A 62 3.95 -8.32 -0.64
CA PHE A 62 2.80 -7.50 -0.25
C PHE A 62 2.75 -6.17 -1.03
N PHE A 63 3.86 -5.44 -1.08
CA PHE A 63 3.94 -4.17 -1.78
C PHE A 63 3.99 -4.33 -3.30
N VAL A 64 4.57 -5.43 -3.81
CA VAL A 64 4.49 -5.78 -5.23
C VAL A 64 3.02 -5.94 -5.65
N LYS A 65 2.21 -6.66 -4.88
CA LYS A 65 0.78 -6.84 -5.17
C LYS A 65 -0.03 -5.57 -4.97
N MET A 66 0.29 -4.75 -3.97
CA MET A 66 -0.28 -3.42 -3.81
C MET A 66 -0.07 -2.56 -5.06
N LYS A 67 1.15 -2.54 -5.60
CA LYS A 67 1.49 -1.84 -6.85
C LYS A 67 0.74 -2.41 -8.06
N GLU A 68 0.58 -3.73 -8.16
CA GLU A 68 -0.21 -4.38 -9.22
C GLU A 68 -1.67 -3.92 -9.16
N GLY A 69 -2.30 -3.93 -7.98
CA GLY A 69 -3.67 -3.47 -7.77
C GLY A 69 -3.86 -1.99 -8.14
N ALA A 70 -2.96 -1.13 -7.67
CA ALA A 70 -2.97 0.30 -8.03
C ALA A 70 -2.82 0.50 -9.56
N THR A 71 -1.88 -0.23 -10.18
CA THR A 71 -1.61 -0.10 -11.62
C THR A 71 -2.82 -0.53 -12.46
N ALA A 72 -3.43 -1.66 -12.11
CA ALA A 72 -4.62 -2.16 -12.81
C ALA A 72 -5.79 -1.17 -12.72
N LYS A 73 -6.05 -0.64 -11.51
CA LYS A 73 -7.13 0.35 -11.30
C LYS A 73 -6.82 1.70 -11.98
N ALA A 74 -5.57 2.15 -11.94
CA ALA A 74 -5.15 3.37 -12.63
C ALA A 74 -5.37 3.26 -14.15
N GLN A 75 -5.03 2.12 -14.76
CA GLN A 75 -5.31 1.87 -16.17
C GLN A 75 -6.81 1.86 -16.49
N GLU A 76 -7.62 1.23 -15.63
CA GLU A 76 -9.09 1.21 -15.78
C GLU A 76 -9.69 2.62 -15.79
N LEU A 77 -9.21 3.49 -14.89
CA LEU A 77 -9.74 4.85 -14.69
C LEU A 77 -9.03 5.93 -15.52
N GLY A 78 -7.99 5.59 -16.29
CA GLY A 78 -7.21 6.56 -17.04
C GLY A 78 -6.37 7.49 -16.16
N VAL A 79 -5.95 7.03 -14.99
CA VAL A 79 -5.07 7.73 -14.05
C VAL A 79 -3.61 7.47 -14.43
N GLU A 80 -2.80 8.51 -14.50
CA GLU A 80 -1.34 8.41 -14.66
C GLU A 80 -0.71 8.12 -13.28
N LEU A 81 -0.29 6.89 -13.06
CA LEU A 81 0.28 6.44 -11.78
C LEU A 81 1.80 6.48 -11.80
N MET A 82 2.39 7.24 -10.89
CA MET A 82 3.81 7.22 -10.57
C MET A 82 4.04 6.30 -9.36
N THR A 83 5.09 5.49 -9.39
CA THR A 83 5.38 4.56 -8.29
C THR A 83 6.79 4.73 -7.75
N PHE A 84 6.92 4.77 -6.43
CA PHE A 84 8.16 4.89 -5.69
C PHE A 84 8.20 3.85 -4.57
N ALA A 85 9.39 3.58 -4.06
CA ALA A 85 9.58 2.72 -2.90
C ALA A 85 10.81 3.16 -2.10
N GLY A 86 10.81 2.89 -0.78
CA GLY A 86 12.02 2.89 0.03
C GLY A 86 12.96 1.75 -0.39
N LYS A 87 14.20 1.79 0.03
CA LYS A 87 15.21 0.77 -0.26
C LYS A 87 15.08 -0.45 0.66
N ILE A 88 14.71 -0.19 1.90
CA ILE A 88 14.46 -1.17 2.95
C ILE A 88 13.26 -0.70 3.78
N ASP A 89 12.65 -1.58 4.56
CA ASP A 89 11.69 -1.16 5.56
C ASP A 89 12.39 -0.28 6.61
N GLY A 90 11.77 0.86 6.97
CA GLY A 90 12.38 1.89 7.80
C GLY A 90 13.08 3.04 7.03
N ASP A 91 13.24 2.95 5.70
CA ASP A 91 13.84 4.03 4.88
C ASP A 91 12.84 5.17 4.61
N HIS A 92 12.58 5.98 5.64
CA HIS A 92 11.69 7.13 5.54
C HIS A 92 12.28 8.28 4.71
N GLU A 93 13.62 8.44 4.66
CA GLU A 93 14.27 9.52 3.90
C GLU A 93 14.01 9.40 2.39
N THR A 94 14.09 8.18 1.84
CA THR A 94 13.76 7.94 0.43
C THR A 94 12.26 8.17 0.17
N GLN A 95 11.40 7.84 1.13
CA GLN A 95 9.96 8.12 1.01
C GLN A 95 9.64 9.62 1.05
N GLN A 96 10.31 10.42 1.89
CA GLN A 96 10.19 11.88 1.90
C GLN A 96 10.53 12.47 0.52
N GLN A 97 11.66 12.05 -0.07
CA GLN A 97 12.06 12.50 -1.42
C GLN A 97 11.04 12.10 -2.50
N ALA A 98 10.40 10.94 -2.34
CA ALA A 98 9.33 10.50 -3.22
C ALA A 98 8.09 11.39 -3.10
N VAL A 99 7.69 11.77 -1.88
CA VAL A 99 6.58 12.72 -1.65
C VAL A 99 6.87 14.07 -2.31
N GLU A 100 8.08 14.63 -2.11
CA GLU A 100 8.50 15.88 -2.75
C GLU A 100 8.46 15.79 -4.29
N SER A 101 8.84 14.64 -4.84
CA SER A 101 8.75 14.37 -6.28
C SER A 101 7.30 14.35 -6.77
N CYS A 102 6.40 13.77 -6.01
CA CYS A 102 4.96 13.74 -6.30
C CYS A 102 4.34 15.14 -6.25
N ILE A 103 4.68 15.94 -5.23
CA ILE A 103 4.26 17.34 -5.12
C ILE A 103 4.73 18.13 -6.36
N SER A 104 6.01 18.00 -6.72
CA SER A 104 6.60 18.68 -7.86
C SER A 104 5.98 18.27 -9.21
N ALA A 105 5.50 17.01 -9.32
CA ALA A 105 4.81 16.51 -10.50
C ALA A 105 3.34 16.99 -10.60
N GLY A 106 2.81 17.65 -9.56
CA GLY A 106 1.45 18.17 -9.51
C GLY A 106 0.39 17.06 -9.51
N VAL A 107 0.61 16.00 -8.75
CA VAL A 107 -0.36 14.91 -8.62
C VAL A 107 -1.63 15.36 -7.88
N LYS A 108 -2.72 14.63 -8.02
CA LYS A 108 -3.97 14.89 -7.31
C LYS A 108 -4.11 14.08 -6.02
N GLY A 109 -3.28 13.04 -5.87
CA GLY A 109 -3.24 12.28 -4.63
C GLY A 109 -1.98 11.45 -4.51
N ILE A 110 -1.62 11.17 -3.27
CA ILE A 110 -0.51 10.32 -2.85
C ILE A 110 -1.07 9.19 -2.00
N MET A 111 -0.80 7.97 -2.40
CA MET A 111 -0.99 6.77 -1.59
C MET A 111 0.36 6.39 -1.01
N ILE A 112 0.44 6.21 0.30
CA ILE A 112 1.71 5.88 0.97
C ILE A 112 1.53 4.76 1.99
N THR A 113 2.46 3.81 2.01
CA THR A 113 2.68 2.89 3.12
C THR A 113 3.94 3.36 3.84
N ALA A 114 3.76 4.07 4.95
CA ALA A 114 4.85 4.77 5.62
C ALA A 114 5.82 3.80 6.33
N SER A 115 7.13 3.97 6.13
CA SER A 115 8.18 3.25 6.85
C SER A 115 8.40 3.79 8.26
N ASP A 116 8.19 5.10 8.46
CA ASP A 116 8.11 5.76 9.76
C ASP A 116 6.86 6.65 9.77
N THR A 117 5.91 6.29 10.62
CA THR A 117 4.57 6.90 10.64
C THR A 117 4.51 8.30 11.25
N LYS A 118 5.57 8.70 11.98
CA LYS A 118 5.74 10.03 12.56
C LYS A 118 6.61 10.93 11.70
N ALA A 119 7.77 10.44 11.30
CA ALA A 119 8.76 11.24 10.57
C ALA A 119 8.29 11.68 9.18
N ILE A 120 7.31 11.00 8.59
CA ILE A 120 6.79 11.34 7.25
C ILE A 120 5.74 12.46 7.28
N VAL A 121 5.16 12.79 8.46
CA VAL A 121 3.99 13.68 8.58
C VAL A 121 4.26 15.05 7.99
N ASP A 122 5.37 15.70 8.37
CA ASP A 122 5.68 17.07 7.94
C ASP A 122 5.71 17.25 6.41
N VAL A 123 6.19 16.25 5.67
CA VAL A 123 6.22 16.33 4.20
C VAL A 123 4.86 16.00 3.57
N LEU A 124 4.04 15.19 4.24
CA LEU A 124 2.67 14.91 3.81
C LEU A 124 1.74 16.11 4.05
N GLU A 125 1.92 16.86 5.14
CA GLU A 125 1.23 18.15 5.36
C GLU A 125 1.54 19.13 4.21
N GLN A 126 2.79 19.18 3.74
CA GLN A 126 3.14 20.00 2.57
C GLN A 126 2.39 19.54 1.30
N ALA A 127 2.14 18.24 1.14
CA ALA A 127 1.32 17.75 0.02
C ALA A 127 -0.13 18.22 0.16
N GLN A 128 -0.71 18.14 1.36
CA GLN A 128 -2.07 18.61 1.65
C GLN A 128 -2.22 20.13 1.43
N ASP A 129 -1.21 20.92 1.82
CA ASP A 129 -1.16 22.37 1.56
C ASP A 129 -1.14 22.72 0.06
N ASN A 130 -0.79 21.76 -0.81
CA ASN A 130 -0.84 21.87 -2.25
C ASN A 130 -2.10 21.24 -2.88
N ASP A 131 -3.17 21.06 -2.11
CA ASP A 131 -4.43 20.43 -2.54
C ASP A 131 -4.25 19.01 -3.11
N ILE A 132 -3.33 18.23 -2.54
CA ILE A 132 -3.08 16.82 -2.85
C ILE A 132 -3.73 15.96 -1.79
N LEU A 133 -4.59 15.02 -2.19
CA LEU A 133 -5.22 14.05 -1.28
C LEU A 133 -4.16 13.05 -0.78
N VAL A 134 -3.97 12.96 0.53
CA VAL A 134 -3.05 12.02 1.17
C VAL A 134 -3.81 10.82 1.70
N ILE A 135 -3.46 9.62 1.23
CA ILE A 135 -4.07 8.36 1.64
C ILE A 135 -2.98 7.45 2.22
N ALA A 136 -3.11 7.11 3.49
CA ALA A 136 -2.30 6.06 4.10
C ALA A 136 -2.85 4.68 3.69
N LEU A 137 -1.99 3.79 3.23
CA LEU A 137 -2.33 2.41 2.93
C LEU A 137 -1.67 1.47 3.93
N ASP A 138 -2.41 0.46 4.42
CA ASP A 138 -1.91 -0.59 5.32
C ASP A 138 -1.45 -0.09 6.70
N THR A 139 -0.60 0.91 6.71
CA THR A 139 0.07 1.45 7.90
C THR A 139 -0.49 2.84 8.23
N PRO A 140 -1.39 2.98 9.22
CA PRO A 140 -1.89 4.28 9.65
C PRO A 140 -0.77 5.22 10.07
N LEU A 141 -0.91 6.52 9.80
CA LEU A 141 0.03 7.52 10.30
C LEU A 141 -0.13 7.72 11.82
N ASP A 142 0.82 8.35 12.46
CA ASP A 142 0.76 8.73 13.85
C ASP A 142 1.08 10.24 13.99
N PRO A 143 0.03 11.07 14.22
CA PRO A 143 -1.37 10.69 14.44
C PRO A 143 -2.11 10.25 13.16
N ILE A 144 -3.20 9.47 13.31
CA ILE A 144 -3.93 8.89 12.19
C ILE A 144 -4.57 9.95 11.29
N ASP A 145 -4.98 11.08 11.84
CA ASP A 145 -5.57 12.22 11.14
C ASP A 145 -4.56 13.07 10.35
N ALA A 146 -3.27 12.72 10.39
CA ALA A 146 -2.27 13.30 9.50
C ALA A 146 -2.48 12.89 8.03
N ALA A 147 -3.23 11.81 7.75
CA ALA A 147 -3.71 11.48 6.43
C ALA A 147 -5.17 11.92 6.24
N ASP A 148 -5.54 12.28 5.01
CA ASP A 148 -6.95 12.57 4.65
C ASP A 148 -7.85 11.33 4.70
N ALA A 149 -7.25 10.16 4.50
CA ALA A 149 -7.89 8.86 4.64
C ALA A 149 -6.86 7.77 4.90
N THR A 150 -7.29 6.69 5.56
CA THR A 150 -6.49 5.48 5.74
C THR A 150 -7.29 4.27 5.24
N PHE A 151 -6.72 3.47 4.34
CA PHE A 151 -7.26 2.19 3.91
C PHE A 151 -6.35 1.07 4.38
N ALA A 152 -6.80 0.34 5.37
CA ALA A 152 -5.98 -0.64 6.07
C ALA A 152 -6.80 -1.85 6.51
N THR A 153 -6.11 -2.93 6.81
CA THR A 153 -6.59 -4.00 7.68
C THR A 153 -6.76 -3.43 9.09
N ASP A 154 -7.68 -3.93 9.86
CA ASP A 154 -7.64 -3.78 11.31
C ASP A 154 -6.43 -4.56 11.85
N ASN A 155 -5.30 -3.85 11.98
CA ASN A 155 -4.02 -4.45 12.34
C ASN A 155 -4.00 -4.97 13.79
N PHE A 156 -4.74 -4.32 14.69
CA PHE A 156 -4.90 -4.83 16.04
C PHE A 156 -5.67 -6.15 16.04
N GLU A 157 -6.78 -6.21 15.31
CA GLU A 157 -7.57 -7.44 15.17
C GLU A 157 -6.77 -8.55 14.47
N ALA A 158 -5.94 -8.22 13.47
CA ALA A 158 -5.06 -9.19 12.82
C ALA A 158 -4.10 -9.86 13.81
N GLY A 159 -3.46 -9.08 14.66
CA GLY A 159 -2.61 -9.59 15.75
C GLY A 159 -3.42 -10.39 16.78
N ARG A 160 -4.59 -9.85 17.20
CA ARG A 160 -5.47 -10.48 18.20
C ARG A 160 -5.93 -11.87 17.77
N LEU A 161 -6.28 -12.04 16.51
CA LEU A 161 -6.72 -13.32 15.96
C LEU A 161 -5.63 -14.39 16.04
N VAL A 162 -4.40 -14.08 15.62
CA VAL A 162 -3.31 -15.07 15.69
C VAL A 162 -2.85 -15.33 17.12
N GLY A 163 -2.91 -14.33 18.02
CA GLY A 163 -2.64 -14.49 19.45
C GLY A 163 -3.68 -15.36 20.15
N ALA A 164 -4.96 -15.10 19.92
CA ALA A 164 -6.05 -15.89 20.48
C ALA A 164 -6.03 -17.34 19.97
N TRP A 165 -5.73 -17.53 18.69
CA TRP A 165 -5.59 -18.85 18.11
C TRP A 165 -4.40 -19.60 18.72
N ALA A 166 -3.23 -18.97 18.84
CA ALA A 166 -2.02 -19.59 19.44
C ALA A 166 -2.29 -20.02 20.89
N LYS A 167 -2.92 -19.14 21.69
CA LYS A 167 -3.33 -19.48 23.07
C LYS A 167 -4.27 -20.68 23.10
N GLY A 168 -5.31 -20.67 22.29
CA GLY A 168 -6.30 -21.76 22.24
C GLY A 168 -5.68 -23.07 21.76
N LYS A 169 -4.76 -23.02 20.79
CA LYS A 169 -4.03 -24.18 20.28
C LYS A 169 -3.15 -24.82 21.36
N LEU A 170 -2.53 -24.02 22.21
CA LEU A 170 -1.71 -24.50 23.33
C LEU A 170 -2.56 -24.98 24.52
N GLY A 171 -3.79 -24.47 24.69
CA GLY A 171 -4.61 -24.78 25.85
C GLY A 171 -3.92 -24.46 27.17
N ASP A 172 -3.88 -25.41 28.10
CA ASP A 172 -3.23 -25.23 29.42
C ASP A 172 -1.72 -24.92 29.31
N ALA A 173 -1.05 -25.37 28.24
CA ALA A 173 0.36 -25.13 28.03
C ALA A 173 0.68 -23.63 27.70
N ALA A 174 -0.33 -22.82 27.38
CA ALA A 174 -0.16 -21.39 27.16
C ALA A 174 0.33 -20.64 28.41
N ALA A 175 0.13 -21.21 29.62
CA ALA A 175 0.61 -20.63 30.87
C ALA A 175 2.15 -20.68 30.99
N ASP A 176 2.78 -21.67 30.38
CA ASP A 176 4.23 -21.90 30.37
C ASP A 176 4.86 -21.62 29.00
N ALA A 177 4.19 -20.85 28.15
CA ALA A 177 4.70 -20.48 26.83
C ALA A 177 5.99 -19.67 26.95
N LYS A 178 6.88 -19.84 25.97
CA LYS A 178 8.08 -19.03 25.77
C LYS A 178 7.97 -18.38 24.39
N ILE A 179 7.68 -17.10 24.39
CA ILE A 179 7.25 -16.36 23.21
C ILE A 179 8.39 -15.51 22.69
N ALA A 180 8.67 -15.66 21.40
CA ALA A 180 9.57 -14.80 20.63
C ALA A 180 8.73 -13.82 19.82
N PHE A 181 9.05 -12.52 19.88
CA PHE A 181 8.46 -11.49 19.06
C PHE A 181 9.44 -11.05 17.96
N LEU A 182 9.01 -11.17 16.72
CA LEU A 182 9.77 -10.80 15.54
C LEU A 182 9.13 -9.57 14.91
N ASP A 183 9.57 -8.40 15.37
CA ASP A 183 9.01 -7.09 15.09
C ASP A 183 9.48 -6.54 13.74
N LEU A 184 8.87 -5.44 13.27
CA LEU A 184 9.16 -4.87 11.97
C LEU A 184 10.46 -4.06 11.95
N SER A 185 10.49 -2.98 12.72
CA SER A 185 11.62 -2.04 12.68
C SER A 185 11.79 -1.27 13.98
N ALA A 186 13.00 -0.71 14.18
CA ALA A 186 13.32 0.07 15.38
C ALA A 186 12.53 1.38 15.50
N SER A 187 11.90 1.87 14.41
CA SER A 187 11.01 3.03 14.45
C SER A 187 9.63 2.71 15.02
N ALA A 188 9.31 1.43 15.23
CA ALA A 188 8.04 0.92 15.71
C ALA A 188 6.84 1.64 15.03
N PRO A 189 6.67 1.51 13.69
CA PRO A 189 5.56 2.14 13.00
C PRO A 189 4.23 1.60 13.52
N SER A 190 3.15 2.35 13.33
CA SER A 190 1.84 2.02 13.90
C SER A 190 1.36 0.60 13.60
N VAL A 191 1.66 0.06 12.41
CA VAL A 191 1.33 -1.33 12.04
C VAL A 191 2.03 -2.35 12.93
N ASP A 192 3.27 -2.09 13.31
CA ASP A 192 4.07 -2.94 14.20
C ASP A 192 3.44 -2.96 15.60
N VAL A 193 3.25 -1.76 16.16
CA VAL A 193 2.62 -1.59 17.47
C VAL A 193 1.25 -2.27 17.52
N LEU A 194 0.36 -1.99 16.56
CA LEU A 194 -1.00 -2.53 16.57
C LEU A 194 -1.04 -4.06 16.50
N ARG A 195 -0.23 -4.68 15.63
CA ARG A 195 -0.19 -6.14 15.48
C ARG A 195 0.38 -6.81 16.72
N ASP A 196 1.41 -6.23 17.29
CA ASP A 196 2.09 -6.73 18.48
C ASP A 196 1.16 -6.67 19.71
N GLN A 197 0.57 -5.52 19.98
CA GLN A 197 -0.40 -5.31 21.04
C GLN A 197 -1.63 -6.20 20.86
N GLY A 198 -2.10 -6.35 19.63
CA GLY A 198 -3.18 -7.28 19.29
C GLY A 198 -2.85 -8.72 19.64
N PHE A 199 -1.65 -9.21 19.22
CA PHE A 199 -1.19 -10.55 19.57
C PHE A 199 -1.19 -10.76 21.10
N MET A 200 -0.63 -9.81 21.84
CA MET A 200 -0.56 -9.90 23.30
C MET A 200 -1.94 -9.97 23.94
N GLU A 201 -2.87 -9.09 23.54
CA GLU A 201 -4.24 -9.15 24.02
C GLU A 201 -4.90 -10.50 23.73
N GLY A 202 -4.79 -10.98 22.48
CA GLY A 202 -5.34 -12.27 22.06
C GLY A 202 -4.77 -13.44 22.84
N PHE A 203 -3.48 -13.41 23.09
CA PHE A 203 -2.80 -14.44 23.89
C PHE A 203 -3.08 -14.32 25.41
N GLY A 204 -3.56 -13.15 25.85
CA GLY A 204 -3.85 -12.86 27.25
C GLY A 204 -2.63 -12.41 28.03
N ILE A 205 -1.84 -11.56 27.43
CA ILE A 205 -0.72 -10.82 28.01
C ILE A 205 -1.19 -9.38 28.28
N ASP A 206 -0.77 -8.80 29.39
CA ASP A 206 -1.05 -7.40 29.70
C ASP A 206 -0.16 -6.48 28.84
N VAL A 207 -0.76 -5.72 27.96
CA VAL A 207 -0.07 -4.84 27.01
C VAL A 207 0.51 -3.56 27.64
N LYS A 208 0.19 -3.23 28.88
CA LYS A 208 0.60 -2.03 29.60
C LYS A 208 0.34 -0.73 28.84
N ASP A 209 1.36 -0.11 28.22
CA ASP A 209 1.16 1.04 27.33
C ASP A 209 0.84 0.56 25.92
N PRO A 210 -0.38 0.73 25.41
CA PRO A 210 -0.76 0.23 24.09
C PRO A 210 -0.04 0.90 22.92
N ASN A 211 0.84 1.87 23.18
CA ASN A 211 1.62 2.56 22.14
C ASN A 211 3.11 2.20 22.18
N VAL A 212 3.51 1.27 23.04
CA VAL A 212 4.92 0.93 23.26
C VAL A 212 5.10 -0.58 23.13
N ILE A 213 6.05 -1.02 22.30
CA ILE A 213 6.50 -2.41 22.20
C ILE A 213 7.62 -2.63 23.22
N GLY A 214 7.58 -3.73 23.95
CA GLY A 214 8.68 -4.20 24.81
C GLY A 214 8.69 -3.56 26.20
N ASP A 215 7.58 -2.98 26.67
CA ASP A 215 7.44 -2.51 28.06
C ASP A 215 6.70 -3.52 28.97
N GLU A 216 6.36 -4.69 28.46
CA GLU A 216 5.65 -5.77 29.13
C GLU A 216 6.54 -6.48 30.17
N ASP A 217 5.95 -6.88 31.31
CA ASP A 217 6.64 -7.63 32.37
C ASP A 217 6.27 -9.13 32.38
N ASP A 218 5.66 -9.66 31.30
CA ASP A 218 5.20 -11.04 31.26
C ASP A 218 6.38 -12.01 31.11
N ALA A 219 6.51 -12.90 32.06
CA ALA A 219 7.63 -13.87 32.07
C ALA A 219 7.63 -14.87 30.91
N ARG A 220 6.55 -14.94 30.14
CA ARG A 220 6.46 -15.78 28.94
C ARG A 220 7.19 -15.15 27.76
N ILE A 221 7.41 -13.83 27.75
CA ILE A 221 8.12 -13.14 26.68
C ILE A 221 9.63 -13.36 26.84
N VAL A 222 10.24 -13.99 25.84
CA VAL A 222 11.69 -14.20 25.80
C VAL A 222 12.38 -12.92 25.33
N GLY A 223 11.80 -12.23 24.37
CA GLY A 223 12.30 -10.96 23.86
C GLY A 223 11.70 -10.55 22.54
N HIS A 224 12.09 -9.36 22.12
CA HIS A 224 11.72 -8.69 20.88
C HIS A 224 12.97 -8.48 20.02
N GLU A 225 12.91 -8.83 18.73
CA GLU A 225 13.98 -8.61 17.77
C GLU A 225 13.44 -8.11 16.43
N VAL A 226 14.15 -7.16 15.84
CA VAL A 226 13.75 -6.48 14.60
C VAL A 226 14.12 -7.31 13.38
N THR A 227 13.17 -7.46 12.45
CA THR A 227 13.33 -8.25 11.22
C THR A 227 13.48 -7.44 9.94
N SER A 228 13.20 -6.14 9.98
CA SER A 228 13.01 -5.32 8.76
C SER A 228 12.00 -5.91 7.77
N GLY A 229 11.04 -6.70 8.26
CA GLY A 229 9.94 -7.30 7.51
C GLY A 229 10.36 -8.25 6.39
N ASN A 230 11.54 -8.87 6.49
CA ASN A 230 12.09 -9.72 5.45
C ASN A 230 12.67 -11.05 6.01
N GLU A 231 12.90 -12.02 5.11
CA GLU A 231 13.32 -13.37 5.46
C GLU A 231 14.69 -13.40 6.16
N GLU A 232 15.67 -12.66 5.65
CA GLU A 232 17.02 -12.64 6.26
C GLU A 232 16.99 -12.02 7.67
N GLY A 233 16.23 -10.93 7.85
CA GLY A 233 16.04 -10.32 9.17
C GLY A 233 15.29 -11.25 10.11
N GLY A 234 14.24 -11.93 9.65
CA GLY A 234 13.52 -12.94 10.45
C GLY A 234 14.44 -14.08 10.90
N ARG A 235 15.33 -14.57 10.02
CA ARG A 235 16.32 -15.58 10.36
C ARG A 235 17.28 -15.09 11.45
N GLN A 236 17.84 -13.89 11.28
CA GLN A 236 18.79 -13.31 12.25
C GLN A 236 18.14 -13.05 13.61
N ALA A 237 16.93 -12.49 13.62
CA ALA A 237 16.15 -12.22 14.82
C ALA A 237 15.88 -13.53 15.58
N MET A 238 15.41 -14.57 14.89
CA MET A 238 15.13 -15.86 15.51
C MET A 238 16.41 -16.53 16.03
N GLU A 239 17.53 -16.45 15.29
CA GLU A 239 18.83 -16.97 15.77
C GLU A 239 19.27 -16.28 17.07
N ALA A 240 19.07 -14.95 17.19
CA ALA A 240 19.38 -14.20 18.39
C ALA A 240 18.50 -14.64 19.57
N LEU A 241 17.19 -14.72 19.38
CA LEU A 241 16.24 -15.14 20.42
C LEU A 241 16.48 -16.58 20.86
N MET A 242 16.83 -17.51 19.95
CA MET A 242 17.18 -18.89 20.27
C MET A 242 18.48 -19.00 21.09
N GLN A 243 19.38 -18.02 20.98
CA GLN A 243 20.57 -17.96 21.86
C GLN A 243 20.22 -17.45 23.26
N MET A 244 19.16 -16.63 23.41
CA MET A 244 18.67 -16.19 24.72
C MET A 244 17.96 -17.33 25.46
N ASP A 245 17.03 -18.00 24.77
CA ASP A 245 16.32 -19.18 25.30
C ASP A 245 16.01 -20.21 24.20
N SER A 246 16.69 -21.33 24.23
CA SER A 246 16.48 -22.42 23.27
C SER A 246 15.16 -23.19 23.48
N GLY A 247 14.37 -22.84 24.48
CA GLY A 247 13.07 -23.43 24.79
C GLY A 247 11.89 -22.65 24.21
N ILE A 248 12.10 -21.64 23.34
CA ILE A 248 11.03 -20.93 22.64
C ILE A 248 10.10 -21.92 21.94
N ASN A 249 8.79 -21.76 22.18
CA ASN A 249 7.76 -22.66 21.65
C ASN A 249 6.57 -21.92 21.02
N VAL A 250 6.56 -20.56 21.06
CA VAL A 250 5.65 -19.70 20.32
C VAL A 250 6.47 -18.60 19.65
N ILE A 251 6.18 -18.36 18.37
CA ILE A 251 6.86 -17.33 17.59
C ILE A 251 5.77 -16.50 16.91
N TYR A 252 5.65 -15.25 17.37
CA TYR A 252 4.90 -14.24 16.66
C TYR A 252 5.81 -13.57 15.65
N THR A 253 5.32 -13.39 14.43
CA THR A 253 6.05 -12.65 13.38
C THR A 253 5.17 -11.57 12.79
N ILE A 254 5.77 -10.40 12.58
CA ILE A 254 5.09 -9.24 12.01
C ILE A 254 4.49 -9.51 10.62
N ASN A 255 5.12 -10.40 9.84
CA ASN A 255 4.69 -10.77 8.50
C ASN A 255 5.24 -12.14 8.07
N GLU A 256 4.74 -12.68 6.96
CA GLU A 256 5.12 -13.99 6.44
C GLU A 256 6.57 -14.09 5.95
N PRO A 257 7.20 -13.06 5.34
CA PRO A 257 8.64 -13.13 5.07
C PRO A 257 9.49 -13.34 6.33
N ALA A 258 9.17 -12.65 7.44
CA ALA A 258 9.86 -12.86 8.71
C ALA A 258 9.63 -14.29 9.27
N ALA A 259 8.40 -14.83 9.11
CA ALA A 259 8.08 -16.21 9.49
C ALA A 259 8.89 -17.24 8.70
N ALA A 260 9.07 -17.03 7.41
CA ALA A 260 9.92 -17.91 6.58
C ALA A 260 11.36 -17.93 7.09
N GLY A 261 11.91 -16.76 7.40
CA GLY A 261 13.24 -16.64 7.99
C GLY A 261 13.35 -17.32 9.37
N ALA A 262 12.37 -17.12 10.24
CA ALA A 262 12.31 -17.77 11.55
C ALA A 262 12.30 -19.29 11.42
N TYR A 263 11.54 -19.83 10.48
CA TYR A 263 11.51 -21.28 10.22
C TYR A 263 12.87 -21.82 9.76
N GLU A 264 13.57 -21.12 8.86
CA GLU A 264 14.93 -21.50 8.45
C GLU A 264 15.92 -21.48 9.63
N ALA A 265 15.81 -20.51 10.54
CA ALA A 265 16.57 -20.50 11.78
C ALA A 265 16.28 -21.75 12.63
N LEU A 266 15.00 -22.06 12.88
CA LEU A 266 14.60 -23.26 13.65
C LEU A 266 15.18 -24.53 13.03
N LYS A 267 15.16 -24.68 11.71
CA LYS A 267 15.76 -25.82 11.00
C LYS A 267 17.25 -25.93 11.29
N SER A 268 17.97 -24.82 11.34
CA SER A 268 19.41 -24.82 11.64
C SER A 268 19.71 -25.29 13.05
N PHE A 269 18.77 -25.14 13.98
CA PHE A 269 18.83 -25.65 15.34
C PHE A 269 18.23 -27.07 15.51
N GLY A 270 17.62 -27.64 14.45
CA GLY A 270 16.90 -28.92 14.50
C GLY A 270 15.63 -28.85 15.35
N LYS A 271 14.91 -27.72 15.31
CA LYS A 271 13.74 -27.37 16.13
C LYS A 271 12.50 -26.94 15.33
N GLU A 272 12.49 -27.23 14.05
CA GLU A 272 11.39 -26.84 13.13
C GLU A 272 10.00 -27.38 13.53
N GLY A 273 9.93 -28.43 14.36
CA GLY A 273 8.68 -28.99 14.86
C GLY A 273 8.39 -28.67 16.33
N ASP A 274 9.27 -27.93 17.02
CA ASP A 274 9.17 -27.68 18.46
C ASP A 274 8.41 -26.39 18.79
N ALA A 275 8.20 -25.49 17.82
CA ALA A 275 7.63 -24.17 18.02
C ALA A 275 6.44 -23.92 17.09
N LEU A 276 5.43 -23.22 17.62
CA LEU A 276 4.26 -22.77 16.92
C LEU A 276 4.54 -21.38 16.32
N ILE A 277 4.58 -21.26 15.00
CA ILE A 277 4.74 -19.97 14.32
C ILE A 277 3.35 -19.43 13.93
N VAL A 278 3.09 -18.17 14.23
CA VAL A 278 1.93 -17.43 13.74
C VAL A 278 2.37 -16.16 13.04
N SER A 279 1.61 -15.75 12.03
CA SER A 279 2.01 -14.63 11.17
C SER A 279 0.81 -13.83 10.64
N ILE A 280 1.12 -12.81 9.85
CA ILE A 280 0.16 -11.95 9.20
C ILE A 280 0.62 -11.76 7.75
N ASP A 281 -0.28 -11.74 6.81
CA ASP A 281 -0.32 -11.30 5.42
C ASP A 281 -1.34 -12.10 4.61
N GLY A 282 -1.31 -13.43 4.67
CA GLY A 282 -2.20 -14.31 3.89
C GLY A 282 -1.89 -14.28 2.40
N GLY A 283 -0.61 -14.09 2.04
CA GLY A 283 -0.13 -14.32 0.67
C GLY A 283 -0.23 -15.81 0.31
N CYS A 284 -0.29 -16.13 -1.00
CA CYS A 284 -0.42 -17.54 -1.40
C CYS A 284 0.72 -18.43 -0.86
N PRO A 285 1.99 -17.98 -0.84
CA PRO A 285 3.06 -18.74 -0.19
C PRO A 285 2.83 -18.94 1.31
N GLY A 286 2.36 -17.92 2.03
CA GLY A 286 2.09 -18.00 3.46
C GLY A 286 0.93 -18.95 3.78
N VAL A 287 -0.16 -18.87 3.01
CA VAL A 287 -1.29 -19.81 3.14
C VAL A 287 -0.87 -21.25 2.81
N GLN A 288 0.03 -21.45 1.84
CA GLN A 288 0.64 -22.76 1.57
C GLN A 288 1.49 -23.25 2.75
N ASN A 289 2.24 -22.34 3.40
CA ASN A 289 2.99 -22.68 4.60
C ASN A 289 2.08 -23.10 5.78
N VAL A 290 0.86 -22.55 5.86
CA VAL A 290 -0.15 -23.07 6.81
C VAL A 290 -0.57 -24.50 6.43
N GLN A 291 -0.82 -24.75 5.14
CA GLN A 291 -1.16 -26.10 4.65
C GLN A 291 -0.05 -27.14 4.94
N GLU A 292 1.19 -26.71 4.86
CA GLU A 292 2.37 -27.57 5.10
C GLU A 292 2.73 -27.69 6.59
N GLY A 293 2.06 -26.95 7.47
CA GLY A 293 2.32 -26.94 8.91
C GLY A 293 3.60 -26.19 9.33
N VAL A 294 4.14 -25.34 8.46
CA VAL A 294 5.26 -24.43 8.74
C VAL A 294 4.77 -23.26 9.60
N ILE A 295 3.64 -22.70 9.24
CA ILE A 295 2.92 -21.67 10.00
C ILE A 295 1.62 -22.31 10.50
N GLY A 296 1.26 -22.08 11.77
CA GLY A 296 0.04 -22.65 12.34
C GLY A 296 -1.22 -21.88 11.93
N ALA A 297 -1.10 -20.56 11.85
CA ALA A 297 -2.16 -19.66 11.38
C ALA A 297 -1.58 -18.35 10.85
N THR A 298 -2.27 -17.73 9.89
CA THR A 298 -1.93 -16.40 9.37
C THR A 298 -3.17 -15.52 9.25
N SER A 299 -3.09 -14.25 9.63
CA SER A 299 -4.14 -13.27 9.41
C SER A 299 -4.02 -12.70 8.00
N GLN A 300 -4.97 -13.05 7.13
CA GLN A 300 -4.98 -12.67 5.71
C GLN A 300 -5.50 -11.25 5.50
N GLN A 301 -4.77 -10.46 4.75
CA GLN A 301 -5.09 -9.08 4.36
C GLN A 301 -5.04 -8.88 2.84
N TYR A 302 -5.51 -7.70 2.35
CA TYR A 302 -5.88 -7.53 0.94
C TYR A 302 -5.21 -6.31 0.28
N PRO A 303 -3.90 -6.35 -0.06
CA PRO A 303 -3.14 -5.21 -0.59
C PRO A 303 -3.66 -4.67 -1.93
N LEU A 304 -4.14 -5.55 -2.82
CA LEU A 304 -4.73 -5.13 -4.10
C LEU A 304 -5.97 -4.28 -3.88
N LYS A 305 -6.83 -4.66 -2.91
CA LYS A 305 -8.05 -3.92 -2.57
C LYS A 305 -7.72 -2.55 -2.00
N MET A 306 -6.77 -2.48 -1.04
CA MET A 306 -6.32 -1.21 -0.46
C MET A 306 -5.89 -0.22 -1.54
N ALA A 307 -5.02 -0.67 -2.42
CA ALA A 307 -4.47 0.17 -3.49
C ALA A 307 -5.51 0.55 -4.55
N SER A 308 -6.39 -0.37 -4.94
CA SER A 308 -7.48 -0.09 -5.88
C SER A 308 -8.42 0.99 -5.33
N MET A 309 -8.82 0.88 -4.06
CA MET A 309 -9.64 1.88 -3.39
C MET A 309 -8.95 3.25 -3.31
N GLY A 310 -7.62 3.26 -3.11
CA GLY A 310 -6.83 4.48 -3.10
C GLY A 310 -6.86 5.21 -4.44
N VAL A 311 -6.68 4.49 -5.55
CA VAL A 311 -6.76 5.07 -6.90
C VAL A 311 -8.17 5.58 -7.20
N GLU A 312 -9.22 4.84 -6.83
CA GLU A 312 -10.62 5.27 -6.97
C GLU A 312 -10.89 6.55 -6.20
N ALA A 313 -10.41 6.65 -4.96
CA ALA A 313 -10.56 7.84 -4.13
C ALA A 313 -9.87 9.06 -4.73
N ILE A 314 -8.64 8.92 -5.24
CA ILE A 314 -7.93 10.01 -5.92
C ILE A 314 -8.66 10.45 -7.18
N ALA A 315 -9.19 9.52 -7.99
CA ALA A 315 -9.97 9.85 -9.18
C ALA A 315 -11.27 10.60 -8.83
N ALA A 316 -11.97 10.21 -7.77
CA ALA A 316 -13.17 10.90 -7.27
C ALA A 316 -12.83 12.30 -6.75
N PHE A 317 -11.78 12.43 -5.95
CA PHE A 317 -11.30 13.71 -5.44
C PHE A 317 -10.91 14.68 -6.57
N ALA A 318 -10.18 14.19 -7.58
CA ALA A 318 -9.80 15.00 -8.73
C ALA A 318 -11.00 15.48 -9.55
N LYS A 319 -12.09 14.69 -9.58
CA LYS A 319 -13.29 14.99 -10.36
C LYS A 319 -14.17 16.04 -9.68
N ASP A 320 -14.42 15.92 -8.40
CA ASP A 320 -15.43 16.72 -7.70
C ASP A 320 -15.09 17.06 -6.24
N GLY A 321 -13.88 16.74 -5.77
CA GLY A 321 -13.44 16.99 -4.40
C GLY A 321 -13.97 16.00 -3.37
N THR A 322 -14.58 14.88 -3.79
CA THR A 322 -15.10 13.86 -2.87
C THR A 322 -13.95 13.22 -2.10
N ARG A 323 -14.02 13.23 -0.78
CA ARG A 323 -13.10 12.53 0.12
C ARG A 323 -13.68 11.19 0.56
N PRO A 324 -12.84 10.15 0.76
CA PRO A 324 -13.31 8.85 1.26
C PRO A 324 -13.97 8.96 2.64
N ALA A 325 -14.95 8.11 2.89
CA ALA A 325 -15.52 7.93 4.22
C ALA A 325 -14.81 6.78 4.95
N THR A 326 -14.80 6.83 6.27
CA THR A 326 -14.31 5.76 7.12
C THR A 326 -15.36 4.65 7.29
N SER A 327 -14.95 3.47 7.74
CA SER A 327 -15.86 2.40 8.14
C SER A 327 -16.62 2.80 9.41
N GLU A 328 -17.85 2.29 9.56
CA GLU A 328 -18.70 2.63 10.71
C GLU A 328 -18.00 2.29 12.03
N GLY A 329 -17.87 3.29 12.91
CA GLY A 329 -17.24 3.15 14.23
C GLY A 329 -15.72 3.14 14.23
N LEU A 330 -15.08 3.35 13.07
CA LEU A 330 -13.63 3.40 12.91
C LEU A 330 -13.19 4.77 12.38
N ASP A 331 -11.95 5.13 12.62
CA ASP A 331 -11.28 6.32 12.08
C ASP A 331 -10.53 6.03 10.76
N PHE A 332 -10.66 4.81 10.23
CA PHE A 332 -10.11 4.36 8.95
C PHE A 332 -11.12 3.50 8.16
N THR A 333 -10.83 3.22 6.90
CA THR A 333 -11.58 2.30 6.07
C THR A 333 -10.99 0.90 6.20
N ASN A 334 -11.70 0.01 6.90
CA ASN A 334 -11.28 -1.37 7.10
C ASN A 334 -11.46 -2.19 5.81
N THR A 335 -10.36 -2.74 5.31
CA THR A 335 -10.35 -3.56 4.10
C THR A 335 -10.65 -5.04 4.36
N GLY A 336 -10.75 -5.41 5.64
CA GLY A 336 -11.05 -6.76 6.11
C GLY A 336 -9.80 -7.53 6.57
N VAL A 337 -10.05 -8.55 7.37
CA VAL A 337 -9.07 -9.54 7.84
C VAL A 337 -9.77 -10.88 8.04
N ASN A 338 -9.08 -11.97 7.72
CA ASN A 338 -9.53 -13.33 8.04
C ASN A 338 -8.36 -14.13 8.61
N LEU A 339 -8.60 -14.85 9.70
CA LEU A 339 -7.64 -15.83 10.18
C LEU A 339 -7.72 -17.09 9.32
N VAL A 340 -6.61 -17.50 8.74
CA VAL A 340 -6.50 -18.73 7.92
C VAL A 340 -5.81 -19.82 8.73
N THR A 341 -6.50 -20.95 8.90
CA THR A 341 -5.96 -22.16 9.55
C THR A 341 -6.83 -23.37 9.22
N ASP A 342 -6.24 -24.55 9.15
CA ASP A 342 -6.99 -25.83 9.10
C ASP A 342 -7.21 -26.45 10.50
N GLU A 343 -6.78 -25.76 11.54
CA GLU A 343 -6.91 -26.18 12.93
C GLU A 343 -7.71 -25.16 13.75
N PRO A 344 -9.03 -25.02 13.51
CA PRO A 344 -9.85 -24.02 14.18
C PRO A 344 -9.87 -24.19 15.70
N VAL A 345 -9.92 -23.08 16.42
CA VAL A 345 -9.99 -23.01 17.88
C VAL A 345 -11.34 -22.46 18.30
N GLU A 346 -11.94 -23.02 19.33
CA GLU A 346 -13.24 -22.57 19.86
C GLU A 346 -13.19 -21.09 20.27
N GLY A 347 -14.14 -20.31 19.79
CA GLY A 347 -14.26 -18.88 20.08
C GLY A 347 -13.36 -17.97 19.24
N VAL A 348 -12.59 -18.51 18.28
CA VAL A 348 -11.80 -17.74 17.32
C VAL A 348 -12.34 -17.99 15.91
N GLU A 349 -12.86 -16.94 15.29
CA GLU A 349 -13.34 -17.03 13.90
C GLU A 349 -12.17 -17.26 12.95
N SER A 350 -12.32 -18.24 12.05
CA SER A 350 -11.30 -18.55 11.05
C SER A 350 -11.93 -19.13 9.78
N ILE A 351 -11.19 -19.02 8.69
CA ILE A 351 -11.49 -19.68 7.43
C ILE A 351 -10.49 -20.82 7.20
N SER A 352 -10.90 -21.80 6.41
CA SER A 352 -10.03 -22.92 6.03
C SER A 352 -8.88 -22.44 5.12
N VAL A 353 -7.81 -23.22 5.05
CA VAL A 353 -6.70 -22.99 4.11
C VAL A 353 -7.21 -22.94 2.66
N GLN A 354 -8.19 -23.77 2.27
CA GLN A 354 -8.75 -23.74 0.93
C GLN A 354 -9.44 -22.39 0.64
N GLU A 355 -10.23 -21.86 1.56
CA GLU A 355 -10.87 -20.55 1.41
C GLU A 355 -9.81 -19.43 1.40
N GLY A 356 -8.75 -19.57 2.18
CA GLY A 356 -7.59 -18.67 2.16
C GLY A 356 -6.87 -18.69 0.81
N LEU A 357 -6.64 -19.86 0.21
CA LEU A 357 -6.04 -20.01 -1.13
C LEU A 357 -6.90 -19.39 -2.23
N ASP A 358 -8.23 -19.45 -2.11
CA ASP A 358 -9.14 -18.83 -3.09
C ASP A 358 -9.11 -17.29 -3.05
N GLN A 359 -8.61 -16.69 -1.98
CA GLN A 359 -8.56 -15.24 -1.75
C GLN A 359 -7.13 -14.68 -1.67
N CYS A 360 -6.11 -15.55 -1.61
CA CYS A 360 -4.74 -15.12 -1.46
C CYS A 360 -4.21 -14.36 -2.69
N TRP A 361 -3.10 -13.72 -2.49
CA TRP A 361 -2.36 -12.94 -3.50
C TRP A 361 -0.88 -13.37 -3.50
N GLY A 362 -0.21 -13.28 -4.64
CA GLY A 362 1.19 -13.68 -4.74
C GLY A 362 1.46 -14.63 -5.88
#